data_08a922eae247d01e174dd560dd1016ad
#
_entry.id   08a922eae247d01e174dd560dd1016ad
#
_cell.length_a   1.000
_cell.length_b   1.000
_cell.length_c   1.000
_cell.angle_alpha   90.00
_cell.angle_beta   90.00
_cell.angle_gamma   90.00
#
_symmetry.space_group_name_H-M   'P 1'
#
loop_
_entity.id
_entity.type
_entity.pdbx_description
1 polymer ?
#
loop_
_entity_poly.entity_id
_entity_poly.type
_entity_poly.pdbx_seq_one_letter_code
_entity_poly.pdbx_strand_id
1 'polypeptide(L)'
;MARLGLGPAWRCTFSNDICDRKAASYRAYFGDAELRVEDVARLKPKDLPGNPTLVWGSFPCQDLSLAGNGAGLDGDRSGTFNPFWKLMRGVIRLGRIPQIVVLENVVGALTSHDGRDFTAIVDALVQEGYRVGALVMDAVRFLPHSRPRLFIVAVHQEIAVPSQLVCPDMSEPWHTTSLRTAYGRLPEPLKDAWIWWRLPIPNDPIPSLASLIEEEPTGVEWHTKEQTDHIISLMSPLHLEKLKKAQLLQKRVVGTVYRRVRPNEDGVKVQRAEIRFDQISGCLRTPVGGSSRQTVVVVEGRRIRSRLLSPREAARLMGAPEEYPLPIKYNDAYHLFGDGLVVPVVGWLSANLLTPLAIARRVMIAA
;
A
#
# COMPACT_ATOMS: atom_id res chain seq x y z
N MET A 1 -10.40 1.57 -0.74
CA MET A 1 -9.50 1.58 0.45
C MET A 1 -9.00 2.99 0.79
N ALA A 2 -8.44 3.77 -0.15
CA ALA A 2 -8.03 5.16 0.14
C ALA A 2 -9.19 6.01 0.69
N ARG A 3 -10.38 5.99 0.04
CA ARG A 3 -11.57 6.70 0.50
C ARG A 3 -12.00 6.30 1.92
N LEU A 4 -11.90 5.01 2.27
CA LEU A 4 -12.15 4.52 3.64
C LEU A 4 -11.21 5.16 4.65
N GLY A 5 -9.92 5.16 4.35
CA GLY A 5 -8.91 5.71 5.26
C GLY A 5 -8.94 7.23 5.36
N LEU A 6 -9.22 7.94 4.27
CA LEU A 6 -9.42 9.39 4.31
C LEU A 6 -10.58 9.79 5.22
N GLY A 7 -11.61 8.95 5.29
CA GLY A 7 -12.72 9.14 6.21
C GLY A 7 -13.66 10.32 5.86
N PRO A 8 -14.59 10.66 6.76
CA PRO A 8 -15.66 11.64 6.50
C PRO A 8 -15.15 13.10 6.42
N ALA A 9 -13.94 13.38 6.85
CA ALA A 9 -13.32 14.71 6.72
C ALA A 9 -13.07 15.10 5.25
N TRP A 10 -13.07 14.12 4.35
CA TRP A 10 -12.81 14.31 2.92
C TRP A 10 -14.03 13.92 2.08
N ARG A 11 -14.47 14.85 1.26
CA ARG A 11 -15.50 14.58 0.26
C ARG A 11 -14.86 14.03 -1.01
N CYS A 12 -15.16 12.79 -1.34
CA CYS A 12 -14.79 12.24 -2.65
C CYS A 12 -15.64 12.89 -3.74
N THR A 13 -15.01 13.44 -4.76
CA THR A 13 -15.69 14.05 -5.91
C THR A 13 -15.49 13.27 -7.18
N PHE A 14 -14.45 12.42 -7.23
CA PHE A 14 -14.13 11.58 -8.38
C PHE A 14 -13.32 10.37 -7.90
N SER A 15 -13.64 9.20 -8.42
CA SER A 15 -12.92 7.95 -8.19
C SER A 15 -12.79 7.18 -9.50
N ASN A 16 -11.64 6.60 -9.75
CA ASN A 16 -11.37 5.84 -10.98
C ASN A 16 -10.67 4.52 -10.67
N ASP A 17 -11.11 3.48 -11.32
CA ASP A 17 -10.42 2.19 -11.41
C ASP A 17 -10.74 1.54 -12.77
N ILE A 18 -9.80 0.83 -13.36
CA ILE A 18 -10.02 0.09 -14.61
C ILE A 18 -10.68 -1.28 -14.37
N CYS A 19 -10.64 -1.79 -13.15
CA CYS A 19 -11.07 -3.14 -12.80
C CYS A 19 -12.54 -3.18 -12.36
N ASP A 20 -13.43 -3.75 -13.19
CA ASP A 20 -14.85 -3.91 -12.89
C ASP A 20 -15.12 -4.63 -11.55
N ARG A 21 -14.29 -5.62 -11.18
CA ARG A 21 -14.45 -6.37 -9.92
C ARG A 21 -14.19 -5.48 -8.70
N LYS A 22 -13.16 -4.62 -8.75
CA LYS A 22 -12.90 -3.64 -7.68
C LYS A 22 -13.97 -2.56 -7.65
N ALA A 23 -14.41 -2.12 -8.82
CA ALA A 23 -15.51 -1.18 -8.98
C ALA A 23 -16.83 -1.71 -8.39
N ALA A 24 -17.13 -2.99 -8.57
CA ALA A 24 -18.31 -3.61 -7.96
C ALA A 24 -18.31 -3.51 -6.42
N SER A 25 -17.16 -3.79 -5.79
CA SER A 25 -17.02 -3.65 -4.32
C SER A 25 -17.10 -2.19 -3.88
N TYR A 26 -16.57 -1.27 -4.67
CA TYR A 26 -16.69 0.17 -4.41
C TYR A 26 -18.16 0.61 -4.46
N ARG A 27 -18.88 0.25 -5.52
CA ARG A 27 -20.31 0.59 -5.68
C ARG A 27 -21.17 0.06 -4.54
N ALA A 28 -20.89 -1.17 -4.10
CA ALA A 28 -21.65 -1.82 -3.04
C ALA A 28 -21.53 -1.09 -1.70
N TYR A 29 -20.44 -0.34 -1.47
CA TYR A 29 -20.21 0.38 -0.21
C TYR A 29 -20.46 1.88 -0.31
N PHE A 30 -20.04 2.51 -1.42
CA PHE A 30 -20.07 3.97 -1.58
C PHE A 30 -21.09 4.47 -2.61
N GLY A 31 -21.72 3.57 -3.35
CA GLY A 31 -22.48 3.96 -4.55
C GLY A 31 -21.54 4.19 -5.76
N ASP A 32 -22.10 4.70 -6.83
CA ASP A 32 -21.40 4.88 -8.11
C ASP A 32 -21.34 6.33 -8.63
N ALA A 33 -21.91 7.27 -7.86
CA ALA A 33 -22.04 8.67 -8.29
C ALA A 33 -20.68 9.31 -8.68
N GLU A 34 -19.63 9.01 -7.94
CA GLU A 34 -18.27 9.53 -8.19
C GLU A 34 -17.36 8.55 -8.93
N LEU A 35 -17.84 7.30 -9.18
CA LEU A 35 -17.01 6.25 -9.73
C LEU A 35 -17.02 6.26 -11.26
N ARG A 36 -15.83 6.27 -11.85
CA ARG A 36 -15.62 6.05 -13.27
C ARG A 36 -14.80 4.77 -13.49
N VAL A 37 -15.38 3.78 -14.11
CA VAL A 37 -14.67 2.57 -14.52
C VAL A 37 -14.13 2.77 -15.92
N GLU A 38 -12.86 3.13 -16.00
CA GLU A 38 -12.21 3.47 -17.27
C GLU A 38 -10.69 3.42 -17.09
N ASP A 39 -9.98 3.19 -18.18
CA ASP A 39 -8.53 3.39 -18.23
C ASP A 39 -8.22 4.88 -18.03
N VAL A 40 -7.33 5.18 -17.09
CA VAL A 40 -6.90 6.55 -16.79
C VAL A 40 -6.33 7.27 -18.03
N ALA A 41 -5.75 6.52 -18.96
CA ALA A 41 -5.23 7.07 -20.21
C ALA A 41 -6.31 7.65 -21.15
N ARG A 42 -7.58 7.24 -20.98
CA ARG A 42 -8.73 7.73 -21.75
C ARG A 42 -9.45 8.89 -21.11
N LEU A 43 -9.18 9.16 -19.83
CA LEU A 43 -9.76 10.28 -19.11
C LEU A 43 -9.22 11.61 -19.63
N LYS A 44 -10.08 12.62 -19.63
CA LYS A 44 -9.75 13.99 -20.03
C LYS A 44 -9.89 14.93 -18.83
N PRO A 45 -9.14 16.05 -18.76
CA PRO A 45 -9.25 17.02 -17.67
C PRO A 45 -10.67 17.50 -17.39
N LYS A 46 -11.51 17.60 -18.40
CA LYS A 46 -12.93 17.98 -18.28
C LYS A 46 -13.80 16.94 -17.57
N ASP A 47 -13.37 15.68 -17.55
CA ASP A 47 -14.12 14.60 -16.91
C ASP A 47 -13.98 14.64 -15.38
N LEU A 48 -12.97 15.35 -14.86
CA LEU A 48 -12.77 15.54 -13.43
C LEU A 48 -13.55 16.78 -12.96
N PRO A 49 -14.39 16.67 -11.91
CA PRO A 49 -15.20 17.78 -11.44
C PRO A 49 -14.43 18.75 -10.55
N GLY A 50 -14.85 20.03 -10.55
CA GLY A 50 -14.42 21.04 -9.58
C GLY A 50 -12.91 21.29 -9.48
N ASN A 51 -12.49 21.88 -8.37
CA ASN A 51 -11.09 22.14 -8.04
C ASN A 51 -10.68 21.18 -6.91
N PRO A 52 -9.88 20.15 -7.18
CA PRO A 52 -9.51 19.17 -6.16
C PRO A 52 -8.54 19.77 -5.14
N THR A 53 -8.84 19.62 -3.85
CA THR A 53 -7.87 19.90 -2.77
C THR A 53 -6.80 18.83 -2.72
N LEU A 54 -7.22 17.55 -2.85
CA LEU A 54 -6.36 16.38 -2.80
C LEU A 54 -6.57 15.52 -4.04
N VAL A 55 -5.48 15.10 -4.63
CA VAL A 55 -5.45 14.03 -5.63
C VAL A 55 -4.63 12.87 -5.09
N TRP A 56 -5.18 11.66 -5.24
CA TRP A 56 -4.54 10.43 -4.80
C TRP A 56 -4.34 9.47 -5.98
N GLY A 57 -3.10 9.05 -6.22
CA GLY A 57 -2.75 8.04 -7.22
C GLY A 57 -2.06 6.83 -6.59
N SER A 58 -2.62 5.62 -6.82
CA SER A 58 -1.97 4.34 -6.54
C SER A 58 -1.86 3.58 -7.84
N PHE A 59 -0.66 3.41 -8.35
CA PHE A 59 -0.41 2.80 -9.65
C PHE A 59 0.52 1.58 -9.52
N PRO A 60 0.39 0.56 -10.41
CA PRO A 60 1.20 -0.65 -10.34
C PRO A 60 2.71 -0.37 -10.43
N CYS A 61 3.49 -1.08 -9.59
CA CYS A 61 4.97 -0.99 -9.59
C CYS A 61 5.60 -1.50 -10.89
N GLN A 62 4.97 -2.44 -11.56
CA GLN A 62 5.49 -3.03 -12.82
C GLN A 62 5.52 -2.03 -13.97
N ASP A 63 4.78 -0.94 -13.84
CA ASP A 63 4.63 0.10 -14.85
C ASP A 63 5.52 1.33 -14.60
N LEU A 64 6.44 1.28 -13.64
CA LEU A 64 7.37 2.38 -13.34
C LEU A 64 8.52 2.49 -14.35
N SER A 65 8.47 1.83 -15.51
CA SER A 65 9.47 2.00 -16.56
C SER A 65 9.43 3.40 -17.17
N LEU A 66 9.82 4.41 -16.37
CA LEU A 66 9.97 5.80 -16.79
C LEU A 66 11.24 6.03 -17.63
N ALA A 67 12.15 5.06 -17.63
CA ALA A 67 13.43 5.13 -18.32
C ALA A 67 13.38 4.54 -19.73
N GLY A 68 12.56 5.08 -20.61
CA GLY A 68 12.62 4.84 -22.05
C GLY A 68 13.50 5.90 -22.71
N ASN A 69 14.72 5.55 -23.14
CA ASN A 69 15.57 6.23 -24.14
C ASN A 69 15.57 7.78 -24.15
N GLY A 70 15.62 8.47 -23.01
CA GLY A 70 15.83 9.92 -23.00
C GLY A 70 14.69 10.79 -23.55
N ALA A 71 13.53 10.22 -23.86
CA ALA A 71 12.40 10.96 -24.45
C ALA A 71 11.50 11.67 -23.41
N GLY A 72 11.91 11.70 -22.13
CA GLY A 72 11.14 12.35 -21.07
C GLY A 72 9.74 11.75 -20.85
N LEU A 73 8.86 12.51 -20.21
CA LEU A 73 7.47 12.13 -19.87
C LEU A 73 6.54 11.98 -21.10
N ASP A 74 6.99 12.26 -22.30
CA ASP A 74 6.21 12.20 -23.55
C ASP A 74 6.43 10.91 -24.35
N GLY A 75 7.23 9.95 -23.87
CA GLY A 75 7.48 8.67 -24.52
C GLY A 75 6.34 7.66 -24.36
N ASP A 76 5.96 6.99 -25.46
CA ASP A 76 4.80 6.06 -25.59
C ASP A 76 4.88 4.76 -24.75
N ARG A 77 5.88 4.56 -23.89
CA ARG A 77 6.14 3.29 -23.18
C ARG A 77 6.18 3.39 -21.66
N SER A 78 5.61 4.41 -21.11
CA SER A 78 5.62 4.61 -19.66
C SER A 78 4.30 4.17 -19.04
N GLY A 79 4.39 3.33 -18.04
CA GLY A 79 3.27 2.74 -17.32
C GLY A 79 2.24 3.74 -16.77
N THR A 80 1.34 3.27 -15.94
CA THR A 80 0.14 4.00 -15.46
C THR A 80 0.42 5.37 -14.82
N PHE A 81 1.66 5.66 -14.35
CA PHE A 81 2.01 6.98 -13.82
C PHE A 81 1.91 8.08 -14.88
N ASN A 82 2.45 7.87 -16.09
CA ASN A 82 2.48 8.92 -17.12
C ASN A 82 1.08 9.31 -17.62
N PRO A 83 0.16 8.39 -17.96
CA PRO A 83 -1.21 8.75 -18.27
C PRO A 83 -1.90 9.52 -17.15
N PHE A 84 -1.72 9.07 -15.89
CA PHE A 84 -2.24 9.76 -14.72
C PHE A 84 -1.66 11.18 -14.62
N TRP A 85 -0.32 11.33 -14.72
CA TRP A 85 0.31 12.62 -14.57
C TRP A 85 0.01 13.56 -15.76
N LYS A 86 -0.10 13.03 -16.97
CA LYS A 86 -0.58 13.78 -18.14
C LYS A 86 -1.98 14.35 -17.92
N LEU A 87 -2.88 13.55 -17.33
CA LEU A 87 -4.22 14.00 -16.95
C LEU A 87 -4.13 15.12 -15.91
N MET A 88 -3.31 15.00 -14.89
CA MET A 88 -3.12 16.01 -13.84
C MET A 88 -2.54 17.30 -14.39
N ARG A 89 -1.52 17.24 -15.25
CA ARG A 89 -0.99 18.41 -15.96
C ARG A 89 -2.06 19.12 -16.77
N GLY A 90 -2.95 18.37 -17.40
CA GLY A 90 -4.10 18.94 -18.11
C GLY A 90 -5.07 19.68 -17.18
N VAL A 91 -5.30 19.17 -15.98
CA VAL A 91 -6.12 19.82 -14.92
C VAL A 91 -5.44 21.11 -14.43
N ILE A 92 -4.14 21.06 -14.18
CA ILE A 92 -3.31 22.22 -13.77
C ILE A 92 -3.36 23.33 -14.82
N ARG A 93 -3.20 22.99 -16.10
CA ARG A 93 -3.28 23.95 -17.22
C ARG A 93 -4.65 24.64 -17.35
N LEU A 94 -5.70 24.04 -16.81
CA LEU A 94 -7.03 24.65 -16.71
C LEU A 94 -7.17 25.58 -15.47
N GLY A 95 -6.09 25.87 -14.77
CA GLY A 95 -6.09 26.67 -13.55
C GLY A 95 -6.67 25.95 -12.32
N ARG A 96 -6.84 24.61 -12.39
CA ARG A 96 -7.44 23.77 -11.35
C ARG A 96 -6.36 22.99 -10.59
N ILE A 97 -5.47 23.73 -9.93
CA ILE A 97 -4.26 23.18 -9.30
C ILE A 97 -4.63 22.44 -8.01
N PRO A 98 -4.39 21.12 -7.90
CA PRO A 98 -4.54 20.40 -6.63
C PRO A 98 -3.59 20.98 -5.58
N GLN A 99 -4.09 21.20 -4.36
CA GLN A 99 -3.22 21.67 -3.27
C GLN A 99 -2.24 20.58 -2.84
N ILE A 100 -2.69 19.34 -2.83
CA ILE A 100 -1.96 18.17 -2.37
C ILE A 100 -2.05 17.06 -3.41
N VAL A 101 -0.93 16.42 -3.71
CA VAL A 101 -0.88 15.19 -4.49
C VAL A 101 -0.24 14.10 -3.63
N VAL A 102 -0.92 12.97 -3.52
CA VAL A 102 -0.39 11.77 -2.86
C VAL A 102 -0.22 10.68 -3.91
N LEU A 103 0.98 10.15 -4.00
CA LEU A 103 1.29 8.98 -4.82
C LEU A 103 1.70 7.83 -3.90
N GLU A 104 1.03 6.69 -4.03
CA GLU A 104 1.35 5.51 -3.23
C GLU A 104 1.93 4.41 -4.10
N ASN A 105 2.94 3.73 -3.56
CA ASN A 105 3.56 2.58 -4.23
C ASN A 105 4.23 1.62 -3.24
N VAL A 106 4.77 0.52 -3.74
CA VAL A 106 5.65 -0.36 -2.95
C VAL A 106 7.00 0.31 -2.70
N VAL A 107 7.67 -0.07 -1.61
CA VAL A 107 9.00 0.48 -1.26
C VAL A 107 10.06 0.23 -2.34
N GLY A 108 9.90 -0.84 -3.14
CA GLY A 108 10.78 -1.15 -4.28
C GLY A 108 10.85 -0.04 -5.33
N ALA A 109 9.86 0.85 -5.40
CA ALA A 109 9.88 2.01 -6.28
C ALA A 109 11.08 2.95 -6.03
N LEU A 110 11.60 2.98 -4.79
CA LEU A 110 12.78 3.77 -4.41
C LEU A 110 14.07 3.29 -5.09
N THR A 111 14.14 2.02 -5.48
CA THR A 111 15.34 1.39 -6.06
C THR A 111 15.14 0.93 -7.50
N SER A 112 13.94 1.07 -8.03
CA SER A 112 13.62 0.69 -9.41
C SER A 112 14.53 1.46 -10.38
N HIS A 113 15.13 0.74 -11.35
CA HIS A 113 16.10 1.28 -12.31
C HIS A 113 17.18 2.17 -11.66
N ASP A 114 17.76 1.69 -10.55
CA ASP A 114 18.78 2.41 -9.76
C ASP A 114 18.28 3.75 -9.17
N GLY A 115 16.98 3.86 -8.88
CA GLY A 115 16.35 5.03 -8.31
C GLY A 115 15.90 6.09 -9.34
N ARG A 116 16.11 5.81 -10.64
CA ARG A 116 15.71 6.75 -11.72
C ARG A 116 14.21 6.98 -11.76
N ASP A 117 13.40 5.95 -11.49
CA ASP A 117 11.95 6.08 -11.49
C ASP A 117 11.46 7.00 -10.38
N PHE A 118 12.03 6.86 -9.18
CA PHE A 118 11.73 7.75 -8.07
C PHE A 118 12.13 9.20 -8.38
N THR A 119 13.33 9.40 -8.94
CA THR A 119 13.82 10.72 -9.35
C THR A 119 12.88 11.35 -10.38
N ALA A 120 12.43 10.60 -11.39
CA ALA A 120 11.54 11.11 -12.42
C ALA A 120 10.15 11.50 -11.88
N ILE A 121 9.62 10.76 -10.90
CA ILE A 121 8.37 11.12 -10.22
C ILE A 121 8.54 12.43 -9.44
N VAL A 122 9.62 12.58 -8.68
CA VAL A 122 9.90 13.80 -7.91
C VAL A 122 10.07 14.98 -8.85
N ASP A 123 10.84 14.83 -9.92
CA ASP A 123 11.05 15.86 -10.94
C ASP A 123 9.73 16.30 -11.58
N ALA A 124 8.90 15.36 -11.99
CA ALA A 124 7.59 15.65 -12.58
C ALA A 124 6.68 16.50 -11.68
N LEU A 125 6.72 16.26 -10.36
CA LEU A 125 5.97 17.04 -9.38
C LEU A 125 6.57 18.43 -9.19
N VAL A 126 7.90 18.53 -9.09
CA VAL A 126 8.61 19.79 -8.89
C VAL A 126 8.43 20.72 -10.08
N GLN A 127 8.45 20.19 -11.32
CA GLN A 127 8.20 20.97 -12.54
C GLN A 127 6.83 21.65 -12.59
N GLU A 128 5.82 21.07 -11.91
CA GLU A 128 4.48 21.67 -11.80
C GLU A 128 4.31 22.51 -10.52
N GLY A 129 5.40 22.93 -9.87
CA GLY A 129 5.39 23.84 -8.73
C GLY A 129 5.08 23.20 -7.38
N TYR A 130 5.35 21.90 -7.21
CA TYR A 130 5.16 21.23 -5.94
C TYR A 130 6.46 21.10 -5.16
N ARG A 131 6.39 21.27 -3.84
CA ARG A 131 7.38 20.77 -2.89
C ARG A 131 7.02 19.35 -2.53
N VAL A 132 8.01 18.46 -2.45
CA VAL A 132 7.81 17.02 -2.39
C VAL A 132 8.51 16.43 -1.17
N GLY A 133 7.85 15.52 -0.50
CA GLY A 133 8.48 14.68 0.51
C GLY A 133 7.91 13.27 0.45
N ALA A 134 8.55 12.34 1.13
CA ALA A 134 8.07 10.97 1.14
C ALA A 134 8.20 10.31 2.51
N LEU A 135 7.39 9.28 2.72
CA LEU A 135 7.31 8.49 3.95
C LEU A 135 7.22 7.01 3.58
N VAL A 136 7.88 6.16 4.34
CA VAL A 136 7.66 4.71 4.28
C VAL A 136 6.89 4.31 5.52
N MET A 137 5.64 3.85 5.33
CA MET A 137 4.75 3.46 6.42
C MET A 137 4.48 1.96 6.34
N ASP A 138 4.80 1.22 7.41
CA ASP A 138 4.46 -0.19 7.52
C ASP A 138 3.19 -0.36 8.35
N ALA A 139 2.23 -1.11 7.81
CA ALA A 139 0.98 -1.44 8.47
C ALA A 139 1.16 -2.13 9.83
N VAL A 140 2.31 -2.74 10.08
CA VAL A 140 2.65 -3.39 11.37
C VAL A 140 2.54 -2.45 12.57
N ARG A 141 2.54 -1.15 12.35
CA ARG A 141 2.34 -0.13 13.40
C ARG A 141 0.87 0.13 13.75
N PHE A 142 -0.04 -0.47 13.02
CA PHE A 142 -1.49 -0.26 13.14
C PHE A 142 -2.25 -1.57 13.27
N LEU A 143 -1.79 -2.62 12.59
CA LEU A 143 -2.44 -3.93 12.51
C LEU A 143 -1.37 -5.02 12.49
N PRO A 144 -1.70 -6.27 12.82
CA PRO A 144 -0.76 -7.38 12.78
C PRO A 144 -0.46 -7.83 11.34
N HIS A 145 -0.03 -6.89 10.50
CA HIS A 145 0.17 -7.08 9.06
C HIS A 145 1.42 -6.34 8.58
N SER A 146 2.44 -7.06 8.17
CA SER A 146 3.65 -6.46 7.58
C SER A 146 3.39 -6.07 6.14
N ARG A 147 3.17 -4.78 5.90
CA ARG A 147 2.89 -4.21 4.58
C ARG A 147 3.48 -2.80 4.46
N PRO A 148 4.79 -2.69 4.26
CA PRO A 148 5.41 -1.38 4.04
C PRO A 148 5.01 -0.80 2.68
N ARG A 149 4.70 0.50 2.67
CA ARG A 149 4.35 1.29 1.48
C ARG A 149 5.04 2.63 1.48
N LEU A 150 5.41 3.06 0.30
CA LEU A 150 5.93 4.39 0.01
C LEU A 150 4.75 5.34 -0.25
N PHE A 151 4.73 6.45 0.45
CA PHE A 151 3.82 7.57 0.19
C PHE A 151 4.65 8.79 -0.18
N ILE A 152 4.54 9.24 -1.43
CA ILE A 152 5.09 10.51 -1.89
C ILE A 152 3.98 11.53 -1.71
N VAL A 153 4.21 12.55 -0.88
CA VAL A 153 3.26 13.61 -0.59
C VAL A 153 3.83 14.91 -1.11
N ALA A 154 3.16 15.49 -2.08
CA ALA A 154 3.53 16.77 -2.67
C ALA A 154 2.49 17.84 -2.31
N VAL A 155 2.97 19.03 -1.98
CA VAL A 155 2.14 20.18 -1.66
C VAL A 155 2.50 21.33 -2.58
N HIS A 156 1.51 21.98 -3.19
CA HIS A 156 1.77 23.11 -4.10
C HIS A 156 2.48 24.25 -3.37
N GLN A 157 3.41 24.91 -4.02
CA GLN A 157 4.28 25.95 -3.42
C GLN A 157 3.51 27.12 -2.83
N GLU A 158 2.29 27.40 -3.31
CA GLU A 158 1.41 28.43 -2.76
C GLU A 158 0.83 28.08 -1.39
N ILE A 159 0.99 26.86 -0.90
CA ILE A 159 0.48 26.46 0.41
C ILE A 159 1.55 26.69 1.48
N ALA A 160 1.22 27.46 2.50
CA ALA A 160 2.08 27.66 3.67
C ALA A 160 2.14 26.35 4.48
N VAL A 161 3.22 25.60 4.37
CA VAL A 161 3.39 24.36 5.15
C VAL A 161 3.60 24.71 6.62
N PRO A 162 2.73 24.24 7.52
CA PRO A 162 2.91 24.46 8.96
C PRO A 162 4.22 23.82 9.45
N SER A 163 5.00 24.59 10.23
CA SER A 163 6.34 24.16 10.69
C SER A 163 6.31 22.87 11.53
N GLN A 164 5.20 22.61 12.24
CA GLN A 164 5.02 21.37 12.99
C GLN A 164 4.93 20.10 12.12
N LEU A 165 4.66 20.25 10.82
CA LEU A 165 4.60 19.14 9.87
C LEU A 165 5.96 18.85 9.21
N VAL A 166 6.99 19.60 9.54
CA VAL A 166 8.32 19.50 8.92
C VAL A 166 9.36 19.11 9.95
N CYS A 167 10.20 18.15 9.59
CA CYS A 167 11.45 17.88 10.31
C CYS A 167 12.58 18.69 9.67
N PRO A 168 13.54 19.18 10.47
CA PRO A 168 14.74 19.82 9.92
C PRO A 168 15.63 18.82 9.18
N ASP A 169 15.53 17.55 9.54
CA ASP A 169 16.28 16.43 8.95
C ASP A 169 15.44 15.13 9.02
N MET A 170 15.99 14.07 8.45
CA MET A 170 15.41 12.73 8.44
C MET A 170 15.11 12.23 9.86
N SER A 171 13.95 11.60 10.06
CA SER A 171 13.57 11.01 11.34
C SER A 171 12.94 9.62 11.17
N GLU A 172 13.36 8.68 12.01
CA GLU A 172 12.72 7.39 12.18
C GLU A 172 11.32 7.57 12.80
N PRO A 173 10.38 6.69 12.52
CA PRO A 173 10.49 5.48 11.70
C PRO A 173 10.09 5.70 10.23
N TRP A 174 9.69 6.89 9.85
CA TRP A 174 9.08 7.15 8.54
C TRP A 174 10.10 7.35 7.42
N HIS A 175 11.29 7.84 7.75
CA HIS A 175 12.38 8.06 6.80
C HIS A 175 13.39 6.92 6.89
N THR A 176 13.02 5.78 6.29
CA THR A 176 13.84 4.55 6.29
C THR A 176 15.16 4.73 5.56
N THR A 177 16.13 3.84 5.81
CA THR A 177 17.42 3.83 5.11
C THR A 177 17.27 3.81 3.58
N SER A 178 16.31 3.04 3.05
CA SER A 178 16.06 3.00 1.60
C SER A 178 15.57 4.36 1.06
N LEU A 179 14.71 5.07 1.80
CA LEU A 179 14.27 6.42 1.42
C LEU A 179 15.42 7.43 1.50
N ARG A 180 16.23 7.37 2.55
CA ARG A 180 17.43 8.23 2.68
C ARG A 180 18.40 8.04 1.52
N THR A 181 18.64 6.79 1.12
CA THR A 181 19.48 6.46 -0.02
C THR A 181 18.92 7.01 -1.33
N ALA A 182 17.59 6.88 -1.53
CA ALA A 182 16.94 7.42 -2.73
C ALA A 182 17.00 8.96 -2.76
N TYR A 183 16.75 9.62 -1.64
CA TYR A 183 16.92 11.08 -1.51
C TYR A 183 18.37 11.53 -1.82
N GLY A 184 19.38 10.80 -1.32
CA GLY A 184 20.79 11.12 -1.56
C GLY A 184 21.17 11.12 -3.05
N ARG A 185 20.41 10.40 -3.88
CA ARG A 185 20.60 10.32 -5.35
C ARG A 185 19.88 11.42 -6.12
N LEU A 186 18.99 12.17 -5.47
CA LEU A 186 18.29 13.27 -6.15
C LEU A 186 19.28 14.37 -6.56
N PRO A 187 19.12 14.98 -7.74
CA PRO A 187 19.79 16.22 -8.10
C PRO A 187 19.50 17.35 -7.12
N GLU A 188 20.46 18.28 -6.93
CA GLU A 188 20.31 19.40 -6.00
C GLU A 188 19.02 20.21 -6.18
N PRO A 189 18.58 20.58 -7.41
CA PRO A 189 17.34 21.34 -7.57
C PRO A 189 16.09 20.61 -7.02
N LEU A 190 16.10 19.26 -7.02
CA LEU A 190 15.01 18.46 -6.45
C LEU A 190 15.12 18.37 -4.92
N LYS A 191 16.34 18.42 -4.37
CA LYS A 191 16.56 18.50 -2.92
C LYS A 191 16.13 19.84 -2.34
N ASP A 192 16.28 20.94 -3.08
CA ASP A 192 15.81 22.27 -2.67
C ASP A 192 14.28 22.31 -2.51
N ALA A 193 13.55 21.53 -3.31
CA ALA A 193 12.10 21.39 -3.21
C ALA A 193 11.65 20.29 -2.23
N TRP A 194 12.60 19.62 -1.56
CA TRP A 194 12.29 18.50 -0.69
C TRP A 194 11.81 18.93 0.69
N ILE A 195 10.85 18.12 1.26
CA ILE A 195 10.35 18.29 2.63
C ILE A 195 10.49 16.96 3.36
N TRP A 196 11.12 16.99 4.54
CA TRP A 196 11.06 15.88 5.48
C TRP A 196 9.79 16.00 6.33
N TRP A 197 8.77 15.20 6.00
CA TRP A 197 7.49 15.24 6.69
C TRP A 197 7.61 14.72 8.11
N ARG A 198 7.01 15.43 9.07
CA ARG A 198 6.90 15.00 10.45
C ARG A 198 5.52 14.42 10.71
N LEU A 199 5.48 13.14 11.10
CA LEU A 199 4.28 12.49 11.60
C LEU A 199 4.54 11.90 12.99
N PRO A 200 3.57 11.96 13.93
CA PRO A 200 3.69 11.26 15.19
C PRO A 200 3.71 9.75 14.97
N ILE A 201 4.24 9.03 15.95
CA ILE A 201 4.21 7.56 15.96
C ILE A 201 2.86 7.14 16.58
N PRO A 202 2.12 6.20 15.96
CA PRO A 202 0.90 5.68 16.56
C PRO A 202 1.21 4.96 17.87
N ASN A 203 0.39 5.21 18.89
CA ASN A 203 0.53 4.60 20.21
C ASN A 203 -0.67 3.71 20.59
N ASP A 204 -1.65 3.58 19.71
CA ASP A 204 -2.81 2.73 19.95
C ASP A 204 -2.41 1.25 20.02
N PRO A 205 -3.04 0.45 20.90
CA PRO A 205 -2.78 -0.97 21.00
C PRO A 205 -3.08 -1.68 19.67
N ILE A 206 -2.12 -2.45 19.19
CA ILE A 206 -2.28 -3.25 17.97
C ILE A 206 -3.00 -4.55 18.35
N PRO A 207 -4.11 -4.93 17.68
CA PRO A 207 -4.77 -6.20 17.93
C PRO A 207 -3.83 -7.38 17.66
N SER A 208 -4.00 -8.48 18.40
CA SER A 208 -3.21 -9.69 18.10
C SER A 208 -3.66 -10.32 16.78
N LEU A 209 -2.74 -10.98 16.07
CA LEU A 209 -3.14 -11.74 14.89
C LEU A 209 -4.22 -12.77 15.23
N ALA A 210 -4.09 -13.43 16.38
CA ALA A 210 -5.03 -14.45 16.84
C ALA A 210 -6.47 -13.92 17.02
N SER A 211 -6.64 -12.63 17.38
CA SER A 211 -7.97 -12.02 17.54
C SER A 211 -8.65 -11.71 16.21
N LEU A 212 -7.89 -11.61 15.12
CA LEU A 212 -8.44 -11.37 13.77
C LEU A 212 -8.79 -12.66 13.02
N ILE A 213 -8.28 -13.81 13.52
CA ILE A 213 -8.45 -15.11 12.87
C ILE A 213 -9.69 -15.81 13.39
N GLU A 214 -10.60 -16.12 12.47
CA GLU A 214 -11.88 -16.79 12.73
C GLU A 214 -11.67 -18.24 13.17
N GLU A 215 -12.47 -18.70 14.14
CA GLU A 215 -12.47 -20.10 14.54
C GLU A 215 -13.27 -20.94 13.52
N GLU A 216 -14.37 -20.39 13.07
CA GLU A 216 -15.23 -20.93 12.02
C GLU A 216 -15.25 -19.98 10.82
N PRO A 217 -14.26 -20.08 9.92
CA PRO A 217 -14.12 -19.17 8.81
C PRO A 217 -15.20 -19.39 7.75
N THR A 218 -15.62 -18.29 7.12
CA THR A 218 -16.49 -18.34 5.96
C THR A 218 -15.71 -18.22 4.65
N GLY A 219 -16.14 -18.95 3.62
CA GLY A 219 -15.54 -18.87 2.28
C GLY A 219 -14.20 -19.58 2.12
N VAL A 220 -13.75 -20.32 3.13
CA VAL A 220 -12.59 -21.21 3.08
C VAL A 220 -12.83 -22.44 3.96
N GLU A 221 -12.19 -23.54 3.59
CA GLU A 221 -12.25 -24.80 4.36
C GLU A 221 -10.90 -25.08 5.02
N TRP A 222 -10.94 -25.84 6.12
CA TRP A 222 -9.74 -26.39 6.72
C TRP A 222 -9.12 -27.42 5.77
N HIS A 223 -7.81 -27.36 5.61
CA HIS A 223 -7.05 -28.39 4.90
C HIS A 223 -7.24 -29.75 5.57
N THR A 224 -7.21 -30.80 4.77
CA THR A 224 -7.10 -32.15 5.31
C THR A 224 -5.79 -32.35 6.09
N LYS A 225 -5.70 -33.45 6.82
CA LYS A 225 -4.45 -33.80 7.52
C LYS A 225 -3.28 -33.91 6.54
N GLU A 226 -3.50 -34.57 5.41
CA GLU A 226 -2.48 -34.78 4.35
C GLU A 226 -2.02 -33.45 3.74
N GLN A 227 -2.93 -32.52 3.50
CA GLN A 227 -2.59 -31.19 3.00
C GLN A 227 -1.79 -30.38 4.02
N THR A 228 -2.14 -30.47 5.30
CA THR A 228 -1.41 -29.81 6.39
C THR A 228 -0.01 -30.43 6.56
N ASP A 229 0.08 -31.75 6.57
CA ASP A 229 1.34 -32.50 6.66
C ASP A 229 2.25 -32.18 5.46
N HIS A 230 1.68 -32.02 4.26
CA HIS A 230 2.44 -31.58 3.09
C HIS A 230 3.04 -30.18 3.28
N ILE A 231 2.28 -29.21 3.83
CA ILE A 231 2.84 -27.87 4.13
C ILE A 231 3.97 -27.98 5.16
N ILE A 232 3.84 -28.83 6.17
CA ILE A 232 4.86 -29.04 7.19
C ILE A 232 6.11 -29.68 6.57
N SER A 233 5.97 -30.65 5.66
CA SER A 233 7.11 -31.30 4.98
C SER A 233 7.96 -30.36 4.13
N LEU A 234 7.38 -29.24 3.69
CA LEU A 234 8.12 -28.19 2.96
C LEU A 234 8.93 -27.26 3.88
N MET A 235 8.83 -27.41 5.21
CA MET A 235 9.54 -26.55 6.15
C MET A 235 11.00 -26.95 6.31
N SER A 236 11.87 -25.96 6.43
CA SER A 236 13.26 -26.18 6.83
C SER A 236 13.35 -26.55 8.34
N PRO A 237 14.49 -27.12 8.81
CA PRO A 237 14.69 -27.41 10.22
C PRO A 237 14.36 -26.22 11.14
N LEU A 238 14.75 -25.01 10.76
CA LEU A 238 14.44 -23.77 11.50
C LEU A 238 12.92 -23.56 11.69
N HIS A 239 12.14 -23.79 10.66
CA HIS A 239 10.69 -23.59 10.71
C HIS A 239 9.97 -24.74 11.43
N LEU A 240 10.49 -25.96 11.34
CA LEU A 240 10.02 -27.11 12.14
C LEU A 240 10.26 -26.88 13.63
N GLU A 241 11.41 -26.29 14.00
CA GLU A 241 11.70 -25.93 15.40
C GLU A 241 10.70 -24.89 15.93
N LYS A 242 10.37 -23.86 15.14
CA LYS A 242 9.34 -22.87 15.51
C LYS A 242 7.98 -23.54 15.75
N LEU A 243 7.61 -24.50 14.89
CA LEU A 243 6.36 -25.25 15.02
C LEU A 243 6.35 -26.08 16.31
N LYS A 244 7.45 -26.81 16.61
CA LYS A 244 7.60 -27.55 17.86
C LYS A 244 7.50 -26.66 19.09
N LYS A 245 8.13 -25.48 19.07
CA LYS A 245 8.01 -24.50 20.17
C LYS A 245 6.56 -24.06 20.37
N ALA A 246 5.80 -23.81 19.28
CA ALA A 246 4.40 -23.47 19.39
C ALA A 246 3.56 -24.60 20.00
N GLN A 247 3.83 -25.87 19.68
CA GLN A 247 3.16 -27.04 20.26
C GLN A 247 3.38 -27.18 21.77
N LEU A 248 4.59 -26.84 22.26
CA LEU A 248 4.95 -26.92 23.69
C LEU A 248 4.18 -25.93 24.55
N LEU A 249 3.65 -24.83 23.97
CA LEU A 249 2.90 -23.81 24.71
C LEU A 249 1.55 -24.31 25.24
N GLN A 250 1.05 -25.48 24.82
CA GLN A 250 -0.20 -26.10 25.24
C GLN A 250 -1.43 -25.17 25.23
N LYS A 251 -1.38 -24.10 24.42
CA LYS A 251 -2.45 -23.14 24.20
C LYS A 251 -2.65 -22.93 22.70
N ARG A 252 -3.76 -22.31 22.33
CA ARG A 252 -4.00 -21.91 20.94
C ARG A 252 -2.97 -20.88 20.49
N VAL A 253 -2.18 -21.24 19.47
CA VAL A 253 -1.19 -20.37 18.85
C VAL A 253 -1.53 -20.24 17.37
N VAL A 254 -1.66 -19.02 16.89
CA VAL A 254 -1.92 -18.72 15.48
C VAL A 254 -0.63 -18.25 14.82
N GLY A 255 -0.32 -18.85 13.69
CA GLY A 255 0.79 -18.46 12.84
C GLY A 255 0.37 -18.32 11.39
N THR A 256 1.26 -17.78 10.59
CA THR A 256 1.06 -17.68 9.13
C THR A 256 2.21 -18.32 8.39
N VAL A 257 1.91 -18.87 7.22
CA VAL A 257 2.86 -19.57 6.36
C VAL A 257 2.85 -18.97 4.98
N TYR A 258 4.04 -18.71 4.46
CA TYR A 258 4.27 -18.48 3.04
C TYR A 258 4.94 -19.68 2.38
N ARG A 259 4.48 -20.03 1.20
CA ARG A 259 5.20 -20.92 0.30
C ARG A 259 6.04 -20.07 -0.66
N ARG A 260 7.33 -20.33 -0.70
CA ARG A 260 8.30 -19.63 -1.55
C ARG A 260 9.20 -20.62 -2.26
N VAL A 261 9.64 -20.27 -3.45
CA VAL A 261 10.69 -21.01 -4.13
C VAL A 261 12.03 -20.48 -3.63
N ARG A 262 12.88 -21.38 -3.14
CA ARG A 262 14.22 -21.10 -2.63
C ARG A 262 15.21 -22.10 -3.24
N PRO A 263 16.47 -21.72 -3.50
CA PRO A 263 17.49 -22.71 -3.80
C PRO A 263 17.73 -23.60 -2.58
N ASN A 264 17.93 -24.91 -2.81
CA ASN A 264 18.47 -25.83 -1.81
C ASN A 264 20.01 -25.73 -1.78
N GLU A 265 20.66 -26.60 -1.00
CA GLU A 265 22.13 -26.65 -0.86
C GLU A 265 22.84 -26.91 -2.20
N ASP A 266 22.20 -27.61 -3.13
CA ASP A 266 22.71 -27.91 -4.48
C ASP A 266 22.34 -26.78 -5.50
N GLY A 267 21.73 -25.67 -5.07
CA GLY A 267 21.28 -24.57 -5.93
C GLY A 267 19.97 -24.86 -6.69
N VAL A 268 19.34 -26.02 -6.48
CA VAL A 268 18.09 -26.40 -7.14
C VAL A 268 16.92 -25.63 -6.50
N LYS A 269 16.08 -25.02 -7.33
CA LYS A 269 14.89 -24.31 -6.88
C LYS A 269 13.83 -25.26 -6.34
N VAL A 270 13.57 -25.22 -5.04
CA VAL A 270 12.57 -26.04 -4.36
C VAL A 270 11.53 -25.16 -3.66
N GLN A 271 10.31 -25.68 -3.55
CA GLN A 271 9.28 -25.00 -2.77
C GLN A 271 9.56 -25.17 -1.27
N ARG A 272 9.51 -24.07 -0.51
CA ARG A 272 9.67 -24.04 0.94
C ARG A 272 8.46 -23.38 1.60
N ALA A 273 8.10 -23.88 2.78
CA ALA A 273 7.11 -23.27 3.65
C ALA A 273 7.82 -22.54 4.80
N GLU A 274 7.60 -21.23 4.88
CA GLU A 274 8.20 -20.37 5.90
C GLU A 274 7.13 -19.96 6.90
N ILE A 275 7.16 -20.54 8.13
CA ILE A 275 6.19 -20.24 9.19
C ILE A 275 6.70 -19.14 10.12
N ARG A 276 5.77 -18.31 10.61
CA ARG A 276 6.02 -17.32 11.66
C ARG A 276 4.91 -17.34 12.71
N PHE A 277 5.30 -17.09 13.97
CA PHE A 277 4.42 -17.04 15.16
C PHE A 277 4.60 -15.75 15.96
N ASP A 278 5.16 -14.73 15.36
CA ASP A 278 5.41 -13.42 16.00
C ASP A 278 4.17 -12.51 16.00
N GLN A 279 3.00 -13.08 15.85
CA GLN A 279 1.71 -12.38 15.82
C GLN A 279 1.57 -11.39 14.67
N ILE A 280 2.33 -11.54 13.59
CA ILE A 280 2.26 -10.68 12.41
C ILE A 280 1.98 -11.53 11.18
N SER A 281 0.96 -11.17 10.42
CA SER A 281 0.74 -11.70 9.07
C SER A 281 1.73 -11.07 8.10
N GLY A 282 2.19 -11.83 7.14
CA GLY A 282 2.96 -11.26 6.06
C GLY A 282 2.10 -10.46 5.07
N CYS A 283 2.74 -9.78 4.13
CA CYS A 283 2.07 -8.94 3.15
C CYS A 283 1.08 -9.75 2.29
N LEU A 284 -0.18 -9.37 2.26
CA LEU A 284 -1.15 -9.90 1.31
C LEU A 284 -0.69 -9.58 -0.11
N ARG A 285 -0.65 -10.59 -0.95
CA ARG A 285 -0.22 -10.48 -2.35
C ARG A 285 -1.29 -11.02 -3.27
N THR A 286 -1.50 -10.37 -4.39
CA THR A 286 -2.30 -10.92 -5.48
C THR A 286 -1.68 -12.22 -5.98
N PRO A 287 -2.45 -13.30 -6.14
CA PRO A 287 -1.93 -14.59 -6.59
C PRO A 287 -1.67 -14.60 -8.10
N VAL A 288 -0.88 -13.67 -8.58
CA VAL A 288 -0.41 -13.55 -9.96
C VAL A 288 1.08 -13.84 -9.99
N GLY A 289 1.57 -14.53 -11.01
CA GLY A 289 3.00 -14.77 -11.20
C GLY A 289 3.62 -15.73 -10.18
N GLY A 290 2.85 -16.69 -9.64
CA GLY A 290 3.37 -17.75 -8.75
C GLY A 290 3.47 -17.35 -7.28
N SER A 291 2.98 -16.18 -6.88
CA SER A 291 2.91 -15.83 -5.46
C SER A 291 1.85 -16.67 -4.73
N SER A 292 2.22 -17.26 -3.59
CA SER A 292 1.29 -18.05 -2.79
C SER A 292 0.37 -17.15 -1.97
N ARG A 293 -0.91 -17.60 -1.82
CA ARG A 293 -1.83 -17.02 -0.86
C ARG A 293 -1.33 -17.27 0.56
N GLN A 294 -1.66 -16.36 1.47
CA GLN A 294 -1.36 -16.51 2.89
C GLN A 294 -2.11 -17.72 3.46
N THR A 295 -1.38 -18.61 4.11
CA THR A 295 -1.94 -19.74 4.85
C THR A 295 -1.90 -19.44 6.35
N VAL A 296 -3.01 -19.67 7.03
CA VAL A 296 -3.10 -19.64 8.50
C VAL A 296 -2.80 -21.04 9.02
N VAL A 297 -2.03 -21.11 10.10
CA VAL A 297 -1.78 -22.33 10.86
C VAL A 297 -2.21 -22.11 12.32
N VAL A 298 -3.05 -23.00 12.81
CA VAL A 298 -3.48 -23.01 14.22
C VAL A 298 -2.90 -24.24 14.90
N VAL A 299 -2.19 -24.00 15.99
CA VAL A 299 -1.51 -25.04 16.81
C VAL A 299 -2.16 -25.05 18.19
N GLU A 300 -2.64 -26.22 18.62
CA GLU A 300 -3.25 -26.47 19.93
C GLU A 300 -2.62 -27.74 20.52
N GLY A 301 -1.53 -27.60 21.22
CA GLY A 301 -0.71 -28.73 21.65
C GLY A 301 -0.25 -29.55 20.45
N ARG A 302 -0.64 -30.85 20.42
CA ARG A 302 -0.28 -31.74 19.29
C ARG A 302 -1.13 -31.55 18.03
N ARG A 303 -2.28 -30.89 18.14
CA ARG A 303 -3.19 -30.65 17.02
C ARG A 303 -2.70 -29.48 16.20
N ILE A 304 -2.45 -29.70 14.90
CA ILE A 304 -2.08 -28.67 13.93
C ILE A 304 -3.14 -28.69 12.83
N ARG A 305 -3.70 -27.52 12.56
CA ARG A 305 -4.63 -27.29 11.45
C ARG A 305 -4.13 -26.15 10.59
N SER A 306 -4.36 -26.23 9.30
CA SER A 306 -4.04 -25.14 8.39
C SER A 306 -5.17 -24.87 7.40
N ARG A 307 -5.24 -23.67 6.88
CA ARG A 307 -6.17 -23.24 5.83
C ARG A 307 -5.71 -21.96 5.17
N LEU A 308 -6.31 -21.62 4.05
CA LEU A 308 -6.10 -20.27 3.51
C LEU A 308 -6.70 -19.20 4.45
N LEU A 309 -6.16 -18.02 4.40
CA LEU A 309 -6.74 -16.83 5.03
C LEU A 309 -8.13 -16.57 4.42
N SER A 310 -9.16 -16.36 5.24
CA SER A 310 -10.49 -16.07 4.73
C SER A 310 -10.59 -14.66 4.11
N PRO A 311 -11.58 -14.39 3.26
CA PRO A 311 -11.83 -13.05 2.75
C PRO A 311 -12.06 -12.02 3.85
N ARG A 312 -12.78 -12.38 4.91
CA ARG A 312 -13.06 -11.49 6.06
C ARG A 312 -11.79 -11.21 6.87
N GLU A 313 -10.95 -12.20 7.08
CA GLU A 313 -9.65 -12.02 7.74
C GLU A 313 -8.71 -11.14 6.91
N ALA A 314 -8.72 -11.30 5.58
CA ALA A 314 -7.97 -10.41 4.70
C ALA A 314 -8.48 -8.96 4.80
N ALA A 315 -9.79 -8.75 4.90
CA ALA A 315 -10.40 -7.44 5.13
C ALA A 315 -9.96 -6.82 6.48
N ARG A 316 -10.00 -7.61 7.56
CA ARG A 316 -9.54 -7.19 8.91
C ARG A 316 -8.07 -6.81 8.92
N LEU A 317 -7.20 -7.58 8.26
CA LEU A 317 -5.76 -7.27 8.12
C LEU A 317 -5.50 -6.01 7.29
N MET A 318 -6.48 -5.55 6.51
CA MET A 318 -6.42 -4.28 5.80
C MET A 318 -7.15 -3.15 6.54
N GLY A 319 -7.77 -3.45 7.70
CA GLY A 319 -8.54 -2.48 8.49
C GLY A 319 -9.85 -2.04 7.83
N ALA A 320 -10.39 -2.88 6.95
CA ALA A 320 -11.73 -2.64 6.42
C ALA A 320 -12.80 -2.90 7.50
N PRO A 321 -13.86 -2.11 7.56
CA PRO A 321 -14.96 -2.33 8.51
C PRO A 321 -15.62 -3.71 8.33
N GLU A 322 -16.22 -4.24 9.40
CA GLU A 322 -16.87 -5.56 9.34
C GLU A 322 -18.05 -5.58 8.34
N GLU A 323 -18.77 -4.47 8.20
CA GLU A 323 -19.86 -4.31 7.25
C GLU A 323 -19.41 -4.09 5.81
N TYR A 324 -18.10 -3.98 5.55
CA TYR A 324 -17.60 -3.81 4.18
C TYR A 324 -17.98 -5.04 3.33
N PRO A 325 -18.71 -4.84 2.21
CA PRO A 325 -19.20 -5.94 1.38
C PRO A 325 -18.04 -6.66 0.70
N LEU A 326 -18.00 -7.96 0.86
CA LEU A 326 -16.96 -8.81 0.26
C LEU A 326 -17.45 -9.38 -1.09
N PRO A 327 -16.59 -9.45 -2.09
CA PRO A 327 -16.85 -10.21 -3.30
C PRO A 327 -17.18 -11.69 -2.97
N ILE A 328 -18.16 -12.25 -3.67
CA ILE A 328 -18.59 -13.66 -3.45
C ILE A 328 -17.45 -14.63 -3.78
N LYS A 329 -16.69 -14.37 -4.85
CA LYS A 329 -15.59 -15.23 -5.26
C LYS A 329 -14.36 -14.94 -4.40
N TYR A 330 -13.83 -15.98 -3.76
CA TYR A 330 -12.63 -15.91 -2.92
C TYR A 330 -11.48 -15.13 -3.58
N ASN A 331 -11.15 -15.44 -4.83
CA ASN A 331 -10.05 -14.79 -5.53
C ASN A 331 -10.30 -13.29 -5.73
N ASP A 332 -11.51 -12.87 -6.00
CA ASP A 332 -11.85 -11.46 -6.21
C ASP A 332 -11.71 -10.67 -4.91
N ALA A 333 -12.15 -11.24 -3.79
CA ALA A 333 -11.95 -10.66 -2.46
C ALA A 333 -10.46 -10.57 -2.09
N TYR A 334 -9.71 -11.64 -2.34
CA TYR A 334 -8.28 -11.67 -2.04
C TYR A 334 -7.48 -10.69 -2.91
N HIS A 335 -7.84 -10.51 -4.19
CA HIS A 335 -7.26 -9.49 -5.07
C HIS A 335 -7.58 -8.07 -4.61
N LEU A 336 -8.83 -7.82 -4.19
CA LEU A 336 -9.26 -6.52 -3.69
C LEU A 336 -8.37 -6.04 -2.53
N PHE A 337 -8.10 -6.92 -1.56
CA PHE A 337 -7.29 -6.61 -0.39
C PHE A 337 -5.79 -6.72 -0.68
N GLY A 338 -5.36 -7.63 -1.54
CA GLY A 338 -3.97 -7.79 -1.95
C GLY A 338 -3.40 -6.54 -2.64
N ASP A 339 -4.22 -5.86 -3.46
CA ASP A 339 -3.85 -4.61 -4.13
C ASP A 339 -4.21 -3.36 -3.30
N GLY A 340 -5.01 -3.53 -2.24
CA GLY A 340 -5.57 -2.42 -1.48
C GLY A 340 -4.56 -1.71 -0.57
N LEU A 341 -5.02 -0.59 -0.02
CA LEU A 341 -4.35 0.19 1.02
C LEU A 341 -4.85 -0.23 2.41
N VAL A 342 -3.98 -0.18 3.39
CA VAL A 342 -4.34 -0.40 4.80
C VAL A 342 -5.06 0.85 5.32
N VAL A 343 -6.31 0.70 5.69
CA VAL A 343 -7.21 1.81 6.06
C VAL A 343 -6.64 2.65 7.22
N PRO A 344 -6.18 2.09 8.34
CA PRO A 344 -5.58 2.87 9.43
C PRO A 344 -4.32 3.64 9.03
N VAL A 345 -3.51 3.13 8.10
CA VAL A 345 -2.33 3.85 7.60
C VAL A 345 -2.74 5.11 6.87
N VAL A 346 -3.75 5.01 5.99
CA VAL A 346 -4.30 6.17 5.27
C VAL A 346 -4.96 7.15 6.24
N GLY A 347 -5.70 6.64 7.25
CA GLY A 347 -6.32 7.47 8.28
C GLY A 347 -5.30 8.26 9.09
N TRP A 348 -4.19 7.63 9.46
CA TRP A 348 -3.10 8.29 10.18
C TRP A 348 -2.45 9.38 9.33
N LEU A 349 -2.15 9.08 8.06
CA LEU A 349 -1.61 10.05 7.11
C LEU A 349 -2.61 11.21 6.90
N SER A 350 -3.89 10.90 6.76
CA SER A 350 -4.96 11.90 6.61
C SER A 350 -5.03 12.84 7.81
N ALA A 351 -5.13 12.31 9.01
CA ALA A 351 -5.30 13.11 10.23
C ALA A 351 -4.06 13.96 10.57
N ASN A 352 -2.85 13.41 10.38
CA ASN A 352 -1.62 14.02 10.88
C ASN A 352 -0.83 14.80 9.82
N LEU A 353 -1.18 14.68 8.53
CA LEU A 353 -0.51 15.42 7.47
C LEU A 353 -1.48 16.05 6.47
N LEU A 354 -2.36 15.25 5.84
CA LEU A 354 -3.14 15.76 4.70
C LEU A 354 -4.21 16.77 5.12
N THR A 355 -4.95 16.51 6.21
CA THR A 355 -5.95 17.45 6.71
C THR A 355 -5.31 18.76 7.19
N PRO A 356 -4.24 18.77 7.99
CA PRO A 356 -3.52 20.00 8.33
C PRO A 356 -3.01 20.78 7.10
N LEU A 357 -2.52 20.11 6.06
CA LEU A 357 -2.12 20.77 4.81
C LEU A 357 -3.30 21.37 4.05
N ALA A 358 -4.44 20.68 4.02
CA ALA A 358 -5.63 21.13 3.28
C ALA A 358 -6.26 22.41 3.87
N ILE A 359 -6.14 22.61 5.18
CA ILE A 359 -6.66 23.81 5.88
C ILE A 359 -5.60 24.93 5.98
N ALA A 360 -4.38 24.65 5.56
CA ALA A 360 -3.31 25.64 5.59
C ALA A 360 -3.59 26.83 4.64
N ARG A 361 -3.16 28.03 5.03
CA ARG A 361 -3.38 29.24 4.24
C ARG A 361 -2.55 29.22 2.95
N ARG A 362 -3.11 29.76 1.87
CA ARG A 362 -2.32 30.06 0.67
C ARG A 362 -1.41 31.27 0.96
N VAL A 363 -0.17 31.16 0.50
CA VAL A 363 0.78 32.27 0.49
C VAL A 363 0.59 33.00 -0.83
N MET A 364 0.39 34.31 -0.79
CA MET A 364 0.47 35.12 -2.00
C MET A 364 1.94 35.15 -2.43
N ILE A 365 2.28 34.45 -3.49
CA ILE A 365 3.57 34.57 -4.15
C ILE A 365 3.49 35.90 -4.89
N ALA A 366 4.35 36.86 -4.51
CA ALA A 366 4.51 38.10 -5.27
C ALA A 366 4.91 37.72 -6.71
N ALA A 367 4.16 38.21 -7.69
CA ALA A 367 4.36 37.97 -9.11
C ALA A 367 5.69 38.63 -9.59
#